data_e793debc521ee2211b78512f78d60a46
#
_entry.id   e793debc521ee2211b78512f78d60a46
#
_cell.length_a   1.000
_cell.length_b   1.000
_cell.length_c   1.000
_cell.angle_alpha   90.00
_cell.angle_beta   90.00
_cell.angle_gamma   90.00
#
_symmetry.space_group_name_H-M   'P 1'
#
loop_
_entity.id
_entity.type
_entity.pdbx_description
1 polymer ?
#
loop_
_entity_poly.entity_id
_entity_poly.type
_entity_poly.pdbx_seq_one_letter_code
_entity_poly.pdbx_strand_id
1 'polypeptide(L)'
;MGGITLFQPLISNAQGIEDAASQMPSIKEKQVLVGYWHNWQGNKDGYQQGTSGNLKLSEIPNDYNVVDVSFMKADINNRIPTFKPYNMSDTEFRKEIGKLNAEGRAVLIALGGADAHIELKKGDEQLFADEIIRLVEVYGFDGLDIDLEQSAITAGDNQTVIPAALKIVKEHYKTKGQNFIITMAPEFPYLKNDGNYAPYIKGLEGYYDFINPQFYNQGGDGFWSKELNKWIAQDNDEYKEEFLYKMADFFIHGEQGFIQIPADKFVIGLPSNPDAAATGYVKNPKDVENTLKRLQQDGNPIKGLMTWSINWDAGINKNGISYNNSFVKTYSPMINVGEKPGEKPGEKPSEK
;
A
#
# COMPACT_ATOMS: atom_id res chain seq x y z
N MET A 1 35.60 29.08 15.47
CA MET A 1 34.43 28.58 16.25
C MET A 1 33.28 28.42 15.29
N GLY A 2 33.11 27.20 14.83
CA GLY A 2 32.04 26.88 13.89
C GLY A 2 30.71 26.92 14.60
N GLY A 3 29.84 27.79 14.19
CA GLY A 3 28.49 27.84 14.66
C GLY A 3 27.79 26.55 14.28
N ILE A 4 27.54 25.72 15.24
CA ILE A 4 26.68 24.54 15.03
C ILE A 4 25.29 25.10 14.83
N THR A 5 24.82 24.96 13.63
CA THR A 5 23.49 25.40 13.28
C THR A 5 22.51 24.38 13.78
N LEU A 6 21.94 24.64 14.92
CA LEU A 6 20.93 23.79 15.56
C LEU A 6 19.54 24.10 14.99
N PHE A 7 19.35 23.87 13.70
CA PHE A 7 18.06 24.15 13.08
C PHE A 7 16.98 23.22 13.49
N GLN A 8 17.30 21.94 13.61
CA GLN A 8 16.30 20.91 13.81
C GLN A 8 15.61 20.95 15.14
N PRO A 9 16.31 21.16 16.26
CA PRO A 9 15.64 21.29 17.55
C PRO A 9 14.67 22.46 17.63
N LEU A 10 15.01 23.57 16.97
CA LEU A 10 14.14 24.74 16.98
C LEU A 10 12.86 24.50 16.17
N ILE A 11 12.97 23.85 15.03
CA ILE A 11 11.83 23.49 14.19
C ILE A 11 10.94 22.51 14.94
N SER A 12 11.50 21.46 15.52
CA SER A 12 10.74 20.44 16.23
C SER A 12 10.07 20.98 17.48
N ASN A 13 10.69 21.87 18.24
CA ASN A 13 10.14 22.39 19.49
C ASN A 13 9.06 23.44 19.27
N ALA A 14 9.29 24.40 18.38
CA ALA A 14 8.33 25.45 18.11
C ALA A 14 7.11 24.94 17.33
N GLN A 15 7.30 23.92 16.50
CA GLN A 15 6.30 23.38 15.58
C GLN A 15 5.93 21.95 15.92
N GLY A 16 6.34 21.41 17.08
CA GLY A 16 6.21 20.00 17.42
C GLY A 16 4.79 19.44 17.34
N ILE A 17 3.77 20.27 17.63
CA ILE A 17 2.36 19.88 17.47
C ILE A 17 1.90 20.07 16.03
N GLU A 18 2.40 21.09 15.33
CA GLU A 18 2.03 21.42 13.96
C GLU A 18 2.82 20.61 12.93
N ASP A 19 4.07 20.26 13.25
CA ASP A 19 4.95 19.46 12.41
C ASP A 19 5.16 18.07 13.00
N ALA A 20 4.12 17.26 12.91
CA ALA A 20 4.13 15.88 13.36
C ALA A 20 4.58 14.89 12.29
N ALA A 21 5.06 15.38 11.14
CA ALA A 21 5.49 14.54 10.02
C ALA A 21 6.73 13.70 10.36
N SER A 22 6.94 12.62 9.63
CA SER A 22 8.03 11.65 9.81
C SER A 22 8.03 10.96 11.17
N GLN A 23 6.86 10.79 11.77
CA GLN A 23 6.75 10.06 13.03
C GLN A 23 6.99 8.57 12.89
N MET A 24 6.77 8.03 11.69
CA MET A 24 6.84 6.60 11.42
C MET A 24 6.05 5.80 12.48
N PRO A 25 4.73 6.06 12.58
CA PRO A 25 3.90 5.39 13.59
C PRO A 25 3.95 3.88 13.39
N SER A 26 4.01 3.15 14.50
CA SER A 26 4.08 1.69 14.43
C SER A 26 2.78 1.10 13.91
N ILE A 27 2.91 0.19 12.93
CA ILE A 27 1.80 -0.59 12.38
C ILE A 27 1.95 -2.09 12.70
N LYS A 28 2.99 -2.45 13.45
CA LYS A 28 3.40 -3.85 13.64
C LYS A 28 2.31 -4.71 14.28
N GLU A 29 1.66 -4.19 15.32
CA GLU A 29 0.66 -4.91 16.10
C GLU A 29 -0.78 -4.52 15.72
N LYS A 30 -0.96 -3.89 14.56
CA LYS A 30 -2.25 -3.36 14.13
C LYS A 30 -2.74 -4.04 12.86
N GLN A 31 -4.07 -4.16 12.73
CA GLN A 31 -4.66 -4.35 11.41
C GLN A 31 -4.60 -3.04 10.63
N VAL A 32 -4.51 -3.15 9.31
CA VAL A 32 -4.40 -1.98 8.43
C VAL A 32 -5.54 -1.94 7.43
N LEU A 33 -6.04 -0.73 7.19
CA LEU A 33 -6.84 -0.40 6.02
C LEU A 33 -6.00 0.57 5.19
N VAL A 34 -5.49 0.07 4.07
CA VAL A 34 -4.57 0.79 3.20
C VAL A 34 -5.35 1.42 2.06
N GLY A 35 -5.12 2.69 1.78
CA GLY A 35 -5.69 3.34 0.61
C GLY A 35 -4.65 4.10 -0.17
N TYR A 36 -4.73 4.01 -1.51
CA TYR A 36 -3.92 4.82 -2.42
C TYR A 36 -4.58 6.16 -2.63
N TRP A 37 -3.77 7.24 -2.58
CA TRP A 37 -4.20 8.60 -2.83
C TRP A 37 -3.53 9.12 -4.12
N HIS A 38 -4.32 9.79 -4.97
CA HIS A 38 -3.88 10.30 -6.25
C HIS A 38 -3.22 11.66 -6.14
N ASN A 39 -1.94 11.76 -6.52
CA ASN A 39 -1.23 13.03 -6.68
C ASN A 39 -1.47 13.62 -8.07
N TRP A 40 -2.73 13.70 -8.49
CA TRP A 40 -3.19 14.34 -9.72
C TRP A 40 -4.66 14.68 -9.63
N GLN A 41 -5.09 15.61 -10.48
CA GLN A 41 -6.48 16.02 -10.55
C GLN A 41 -7.34 14.90 -11.13
N GLY A 42 -8.52 14.69 -10.55
CA GLY A 42 -9.49 13.72 -11.04
C GLY A 42 -9.93 14.05 -12.47
N ASN A 43 -9.96 13.01 -13.31
CA ASN A 43 -10.40 13.07 -14.68
C ASN A 43 -11.47 12.01 -14.92
N LYS A 44 -12.20 12.15 -16.04
CA LYS A 44 -13.22 11.19 -16.47
C LYS A 44 -12.56 9.98 -17.17
N ASP A 45 -11.65 9.33 -16.47
CA ASP A 45 -10.81 8.23 -16.98
C ASP A 45 -11.07 6.88 -16.33
N GLY A 46 -12.16 6.76 -15.60
CA GLY A 46 -12.56 5.48 -15.02
C GLY A 46 -12.88 4.42 -16.07
N TYR A 47 -12.74 3.17 -15.69
CA TYR A 47 -13.05 2.03 -16.57
C TYR A 47 -14.52 2.01 -17.01
N GLN A 48 -15.41 2.66 -16.27
CA GLN A 48 -16.82 2.85 -16.62
C GLN A 48 -17.14 4.33 -16.87
N GLN A 49 -16.16 5.11 -17.31
CA GLN A 49 -16.25 6.55 -17.61
C GLN A 49 -16.66 7.42 -16.41
N GLY A 50 -16.42 6.95 -15.20
CA GLY A 50 -16.55 7.78 -13.99
C GLY A 50 -15.35 8.70 -13.80
N THR A 51 -15.45 9.58 -12.82
CA THR A 51 -14.42 10.58 -12.48
C THR A 51 -13.97 10.38 -11.03
N SER A 52 -12.65 10.27 -10.82
CA SER A 52 -12.11 10.18 -9.46
C SER A 52 -12.24 11.51 -8.73
N GLY A 53 -12.42 11.44 -7.41
CA GLY A 53 -12.56 12.63 -6.56
C GLY A 53 -11.23 13.33 -6.31
N ASN A 54 -11.31 14.61 -5.97
CA ASN A 54 -10.19 15.41 -5.53
C ASN A 54 -10.32 15.64 -4.02
N LEU A 55 -9.30 15.27 -3.26
CA LEU A 55 -9.27 15.53 -1.82
C LEU A 55 -7.83 15.70 -1.36
N LYS A 56 -7.65 16.50 -0.32
CA LYS A 56 -6.37 16.63 0.37
C LYS A 56 -6.14 15.41 1.25
N LEU A 57 -4.89 15.16 1.63
CA LEU A 57 -4.57 14.07 2.56
C LEU A 57 -5.38 14.19 3.86
N SER A 58 -5.52 15.39 4.40
CA SER A 58 -6.27 15.63 5.63
C SER A 58 -7.79 15.38 5.50
N GLU A 59 -8.31 15.28 4.28
CA GLU A 59 -9.72 14.99 4.00
C GLU A 59 -10.00 13.49 3.82
N ILE A 60 -8.95 12.67 3.82
CA ILE A 60 -9.07 11.21 3.69
C ILE A 60 -9.81 10.66 4.92
N PRO A 61 -10.82 9.79 4.74
CA PRO A 61 -11.53 9.17 5.86
C PRO A 61 -10.58 8.58 6.89
N ASN A 62 -10.88 8.81 8.17
CA ASN A 62 -9.98 8.43 9.28
C ASN A 62 -9.74 6.93 9.39
N ASP A 63 -10.61 6.11 8.83
CA ASP A 63 -10.49 4.65 8.87
C ASP A 63 -9.28 4.13 8.08
N TYR A 64 -8.79 4.88 7.10
CA TYR A 64 -7.54 4.54 6.43
C TYR A 64 -6.36 4.89 7.34
N ASN A 65 -5.73 3.88 7.95
CA ASN A 65 -4.58 4.10 8.83
C ASN A 65 -3.23 3.99 8.14
N VAL A 66 -3.21 3.56 6.89
CA VAL A 66 -2.05 3.62 5.99
C VAL A 66 -2.50 4.23 4.67
N VAL A 67 -1.84 5.30 4.27
CA VAL A 67 -2.12 6.00 3.01
C VAL A 67 -0.89 5.92 2.11
N ASP A 68 -1.07 5.45 0.89
CA ASP A 68 -0.02 5.39 -0.12
C ASP A 68 -0.17 6.54 -1.10
N VAL A 69 0.78 7.46 -1.11
CA VAL A 69 0.80 8.59 -2.04
C VAL A 69 1.31 8.12 -3.40
N SER A 70 0.49 8.25 -4.43
CA SER A 70 0.79 7.83 -5.80
C SER A 70 1.27 9.01 -6.63
N PHE A 71 2.43 9.05 -7.23
CA PHE A 71 3.49 8.04 -7.25
C PHE A 71 4.87 8.71 -7.28
N MET A 72 5.90 8.01 -6.84
CA MET A 72 7.29 8.32 -7.10
C MET A 72 7.67 7.69 -8.45
N LYS A 73 8.10 8.51 -9.40
CA LYS A 73 8.34 8.11 -10.79
C LYS A 73 9.67 8.63 -11.32
N ALA A 74 10.20 7.98 -12.34
CA ALA A 74 11.24 8.53 -13.20
C ALA A 74 10.64 9.16 -14.44
N ASP A 75 11.39 10.02 -15.12
CA ASP A 75 11.03 10.61 -16.39
C ASP A 75 12.25 10.70 -17.32
N ILE A 76 12.06 11.26 -18.52
CA ILE A 76 13.13 11.37 -19.52
C ILE A 76 14.29 12.26 -19.02
N ASN A 77 14.02 13.19 -18.13
CA ASN A 77 15.02 14.14 -17.60
C ASN A 77 15.63 13.69 -16.28
N ASN A 78 14.99 12.75 -15.60
CA ASN A 78 15.41 12.28 -14.28
C ASN A 78 15.27 10.76 -14.18
N ARG A 79 16.40 10.07 -14.34
CA ARG A 79 16.45 8.61 -14.28
C ARG A 79 16.18 8.07 -12.88
N ILE A 80 16.61 8.79 -11.85
CA ILE A 80 16.33 8.41 -10.46
C ILE A 80 14.89 8.85 -10.13
N PRO A 81 14.02 7.93 -9.70
CA PRO A 81 12.65 8.28 -9.35
C PRO A 81 12.57 9.37 -8.29
N THR A 82 11.62 10.26 -8.45
CA THR A 82 11.37 11.36 -7.52
C THR A 82 9.88 11.63 -7.38
N PHE A 83 9.53 12.59 -6.55
CA PHE A 83 8.15 12.98 -6.28
C PHE A 83 8.06 14.48 -6.03
N LYS A 84 6.95 15.07 -6.44
CA LYS A 84 6.58 16.43 -6.09
C LYS A 84 5.06 16.56 -6.02
N PRO A 85 4.50 17.25 -5.02
CA PRO A 85 3.06 17.53 -4.98
C PRO A 85 2.63 18.33 -6.20
N TYR A 86 1.48 17.99 -6.78
CA TYR A 86 1.04 18.64 -8.03
C TYR A 86 0.33 19.99 -7.82
N ASN A 87 -0.30 20.21 -6.65
CA ASN A 87 -1.19 21.36 -6.47
C ASN A 87 -0.97 22.11 -5.14
N MET A 88 0.15 21.88 -4.47
CA MET A 88 0.50 22.60 -3.25
C MET A 88 2.00 22.66 -3.07
N SER A 89 2.47 23.56 -2.19
CA SER A 89 3.89 23.68 -1.88
C SER A 89 4.39 22.47 -1.07
N ASP A 90 5.69 22.27 -1.07
CA ASP A 90 6.33 21.22 -0.28
C ASP A 90 6.00 21.37 1.22
N THR A 91 6.02 22.58 1.72
CA THR A 91 5.69 22.88 3.13
C THR A 91 4.24 22.54 3.47
N GLU A 92 3.31 22.89 2.59
CA GLU A 92 1.89 22.57 2.78
C GLU A 92 1.65 21.06 2.75
N PHE A 93 2.29 20.35 1.82
CA PHE A 93 2.18 18.90 1.73
C PHE A 93 2.71 18.21 2.98
N ARG A 94 3.86 18.67 3.50
CA ARG A 94 4.41 18.17 4.76
C ARG A 94 3.43 18.36 5.91
N LYS A 95 2.75 19.50 6.00
CA LYS A 95 1.73 19.74 7.03
C LYS A 95 0.56 18.75 6.90
N GLU A 96 0.15 18.43 5.68
CA GLU A 96 -0.90 17.44 5.45
C GLU A 96 -0.49 16.05 5.97
N ILE A 97 0.75 15.62 5.73
CA ILE A 97 1.27 14.36 6.28
C ILE A 97 1.31 14.44 7.81
N GLY A 98 1.75 15.55 8.36
CA GLY A 98 1.80 15.78 9.80
C GLY A 98 0.43 15.63 10.47
N LYS A 99 -0.65 16.06 9.82
CA LYS A 99 -2.01 15.90 10.34
C LYS A 99 -2.40 14.44 10.46
N LEU A 100 -2.04 13.60 9.48
CA LEU A 100 -2.30 12.16 9.54
C LEU A 100 -1.46 11.50 10.63
N ASN A 101 -0.16 11.84 10.70
CA ASN A 101 0.73 11.32 11.72
C ASN A 101 0.25 11.66 13.14
N ALA A 102 -0.28 12.86 13.35
CA ALA A 102 -0.84 13.25 14.63
C ALA A 102 -2.00 12.36 15.08
N GLU A 103 -2.68 11.72 14.14
CA GLU A 103 -3.75 10.75 14.40
C GLU A 103 -3.22 9.30 14.46
N GLY A 104 -1.92 9.09 14.39
CA GLY A 104 -1.28 7.76 14.38
C GLY A 104 -1.36 7.05 13.04
N ARG A 105 -1.68 7.76 11.96
CA ARG A 105 -1.83 7.22 10.61
C ARG A 105 -0.52 7.36 9.84
N ALA A 106 -0.11 6.31 9.14
CA ALA A 106 1.12 6.30 8.36
C ALA A 106 0.87 6.76 6.92
N VAL A 107 1.83 7.51 6.36
CA VAL A 107 1.79 7.97 4.97
C VAL A 107 3.05 7.50 4.24
N LEU A 108 2.88 6.65 3.26
CA LEU A 108 3.97 6.09 2.46
C LEU A 108 4.00 6.72 1.08
N ILE A 109 5.19 6.81 0.48
CA ILE A 109 5.32 7.13 -0.94
C ILE A 109 5.29 5.82 -1.75
N ALA A 110 4.42 5.73 -2.74
CA ALA A 110 4.34 4.57 -3.63
C ALA A 110 5.27 4.76 -4.82
N LEU A 111 6.16 3.79 -5.00
CA LEU A 111 7.12 3.76 -6.11
C LEU A 111 6.52 2.96 -7.26
N GLY A 112 6.19 3.60 -8.38
CA GLY A 112 5.73 2.87 -9.53
C GLY A 112 4.50 3.44 -10.19
N GLY A 113 3.48 2.61 -10.26
CA GLY A 113 2.30 2.84 -11.08
C GLY A 113 2.49 2.35 -12.52
N ALA A 114 1.42 2.46 -13.31
CA ALA A 114 1.37 1.87 -14.66
C ALA A 114 2.36 2.51 -15.65
N ASP A 115 2.75 3.76 -15.47
CA ASP A 115 3.58 4.55 -16.38
C ASP A 115 4.83 5.13 -15.71
N ALA A 116 5.42 4.41 -14.77
CA ALA A 116 6.48 4.93 -13.91
C ALA A 116 7.83 5.13 -14.58
N HIS A 117 8.12 4.44 -15.68
CA HIS A 117 9.37 4.50 -16.45
C HIS A 117 10.63 4.27 -15.62
N ILE A 118 10.56 3.42 -14.60
CA ILE A 118 11.66 3.16 -13.67
C ILE A 118 12.58 2.08 -14.27
N GLU A 119 13.85 2.43 -14.47
CA GLU A 119 14.87 1.53 -14.94
C GLU A 119 16.20 1.88 -14.27
N LEU A 120 16.42 1.32 -13.08
CA LEU A 120 17.64 1.53 -12.32
C LEU A 120 18.74 0.57 -12.78
N LYS A 121 19.97 0.99 -12.59
CA LYS A 121 21.16 0.22 -12.97
C LYS A 121 21.99 -0.07 -11.75
N LYS A 122 22.70 -1.17 -11.78
CA LYS A 122 23.68 -1.52 -10.75
C LYS A 122 24.64 -0.34 -10.52
N GLY A 123 24.78 0.06 -9.28
CA GLY A 123 25.51 1.27 -8.89
C GLY A 123 24.61 2.43 -8.50
N ASP A 124 23.31 2.36 -8.77
CA ASP A 124 22.34 3.41 -8.42
C ASP A 124 21.81 3.31 -6.98
N GLU A 125 22.19 2.28 -6.25
CA GLU A 125 21.64 1.97 -4.93
C GLU A 125 21.69 3.16 -3.98
N GLN A 126 22.87 3.79 -3.87
CA GLN A 126 23.05 4.92 -2.95
C GLN A 126 22.31 6.17 -3.42
N LEU A 127 22.34 6.47 -4.73
CA LEU A 127 21.62 7.62 -5.28
C LEU A 127 20.11 7.50 -5.06
N PHE A 128 19.57 6.30 -5.26
CA PHE A 128 18.15 6.05 -5.05
C PHE A 128 17.80 6.12 -3.56
N ALA A 129 18.61 5.51 -2.70
CA ALA A 129 18.43 5.61 -1.25
C ALA A 129 18.47 7.06 -0.77
N ASP A 130 19.42 7.85 -1.25
CA ASP A 130 19.54 9.28 -0.89
C ASP A 130 18.31 10.08 -1.32
N GLU A 131 17.75 9.77 -2.50
CA GLU A 131 16.52 10.46 -2.96
C GLU A 131 15.32 10.08 -2.09
N ILE A 132 15.18 8.82 -1.68
CA ILE A 132 14.13 8.41 -0.75
C ILE A 132 14.29 9.15 0.59
N ILE A 133 15.49 9.20 1.14
CA ILE A 133 15.77 9.91 2.39
C ILE A 133 15.42 11.40 2.23
N ARG A 134 15.79 12.02 1.10
CA ARG A 134 15.43 13.42 0.83
C ARG A 134 13.91 13.62 0.86
N LEU A 135 13.15 12.74 0.23
CA LEU A 135 11.69 12.81 0.23
C LEU A 135 11.11 12.66 1.65
N VAL A 136 11.67 11.78 2.46
CA VAL A 136 11.26 11.62 3.85
C VAL A 136 11.53 12.91 4.62
N GLU A 137 12.73 13.49 4.46
CA GLU A 137 13.11 14.72 5.19
C GLU A 137 12.32 15.94 4.73
N VAL A 138 12.00 16.05 3.45
CA VAL A 138 11.24 17.20 2.91
C VAL A 138 9.74 17.08 3.21
N TYR A 139 9.15 15.92 2.98
CA TYR A 139 7.69 15.75 3.05
C TYR A 139 7.20 15.05 4.30
N GLY A 140 8.07 14.32 4.98
CA GLY A 140 7.69 13.60 6.19
C GLY A 140 7.08 12.23 5.95
N PHE A 141 7.35 11.57 4.84
CA PHE A 141 6.89 10.21 4.59
C PHE A 141 7.37 9.24 5.67
N ASP A 142 6.54 8.25 5.96
CA ASP A 142 6.80 7.23 6.98
C ASP A 142 7.39 5.95 6.41
N GLY A 143 7.43 5.84 5.09
CA GLY A 143 7.91 4.65 4.41
C GLY A 143 7.68 4.70 2.91
N LEU A 144 7.88 3.54 2.27
CA LEU A 144 7.72 3.40 0.82
C LEU A 144 7.01 2.09 0.50
N ASP A 145 6.08 2.18 -0.45
CA ASP A 145 5.38 1.05 -1.04
C ASP A 145 5.94 0.77 -2.43
N ILE A 146 6.38 -0.47 -2.69
CA ILE A 146 6.83 -0.88 -4.02
C ILE A 146 5.61 -1.26 -4.84
N ASP A 147 5.27 -0.44 -5.84
CA ASP A 147 4.13 -0.66 -6.74
C ASP A 147 4.59 -0.73 -8.20
N LEU A 148 5.63 -1.52 -8.45
CA LEU A 148 6.10 -1.78 -9.80
C LEU A 148 5.15 -2.73 -10.51
N GLU A 149 4.83 -2.40 -11.76
CA GLU A 149 3.87 -3.15 -12.55
C GLU A 149 4.48 -3.56 -13.89
N GLN A 150 4.09 -4.75 -14.36
CA GLN A 150 4.43 -5.27 -15.69
C GLN A 150 5.93 -5.19 -16.01
N SER A 151 6.31 -4.48 -17.10
CA SER A 151 7.70 -4.43 -17.56
C SER A 151 8.66 -3.75 -16.58
N ALA A 152 8.16 -2.84 -15.74
CA ALA A 152 9.00 -2.17 -14.74
C ALA A 152 9.55 -3.13 -13.68
N ILE A 153 8.87 -4.24 -13.44
CA ILE A 153 9.31 -5.25 -12.46
C ILE A 153 10.71 -5.78 -12.81
N THR A 154 10.97 -6.04 -14.09
CA THR A 154 12.23 -6.63 -14.57
C THR A 154 13.13 -5.64 -15.32
N ALA A 155 12.71 -4.38 -15.45
CA ALA A 155 13.48 -3.38 -16.19
C ALA A 155 14.84 -3.12 -15.54
N GLY A 156 15.88 -3.06 -16.36
CA GLY A 156 17.25 -2.84 -15.88
C GLY A 156 17.64 -3.78 -14.75
N ASP A 157 18.15 -3.22 -13.67
CA ASP A 157 18.55 -3.95 -12.47
C ASP A 157 17.60 -3.68 -11.29
N ASN A 158 16.34 -3.31 -11.55
CA ASN A 158 15.38 -2.98 -10.51
C ASN A 158 15.24 -4.07 -9.44
N GLN A 159 15.27 -5.33 -9.84
CA GLN A 159 15.11 -6.47 -8.93
C GLN A 159 16.20 -6.57 -7.86
N THR A 160 17.39 -6.02 -8.10
CA THR A 160 18.49 -6.02 -7.14
C THR A 160 18.73 -4.65 -6.52
N VAL A 161 18.66 -3.59 -7.32
CA VAL A 161 18.95 -2.22 -6.89
C VAL A 161 17.89 -1.71 -5.91
N ILE A 162 16.62 -1.94 -6.17
CA ILE A 162 15.55 -1.43 -5.30
C ILE A 162 15.59 -2.06 -3.91
N PRO A 163 15.66 -3.39 -3.77
CA PRO A 163 15.81 -3.98 -2.44
C PRO A 163 17.07 -3.49 -1.69
N ALA A 164 18.19 -3.39 -2.38
CA ALA A 164 19.44 -2.92 -1.77
C ALA A 164 19.32 -1.46 -1.26
N ALA A 165 18.75 -0.58 -2.07
CA ALA A 165 18.53 0.82 -1.69
C ALA A 165 17.59 0.93 -0.48
N LEU A 166 16.51 0.15 -0.45
CA LEU A 166 15.54 0.18 0.66
C LEU A 166 16.15 -0.34 1.96
N LYS A 167 17.06 -1.29 1.90
CA LYS A 167 17.81 -1.72 3.09
C LYS A 167 18.66 -0.57 3.65
N ILE A 168 19.32 0.19 2.78
CA ILE A 168 20.10 1.37 3.19
C ILE A 168 19.19 2.37 3.92
N VAL A 169 18.02 2.66 3.37
CA VAL A 169 17.06 3.60 3.97
C VAL A 169 16.55 3.09 5.31
N LYS A 170 16.15 1.82 5.37
CA LYS A 170 15.66 1.18 6.60
C LYS A 170 16.71 1.23 7.72
N GLU A 171 17.95 0.88 7.41
CA GLU A 171 19.05 0.94 8.38
C GLU A 171 19.35 2.38 8.82
N HIS A 172 19.27 3.35 7.91
CA HIS A 172 19.46 4.76 8.23
C HIS A 172 18.48 5.22 9.32
N TYR A 173 17.19 4.92 9.17
CA TYR A 173 16.18 5.31 10.14
C TYR A 173 16.22 4.47 11.42
N LYS A 174 16.65 3.22 11.33
CA LYS A 174 16.85 2.36 12.49
C LYS A 174 17.89 2.95 13.45
N THR A 175 18.95 3.56 12.94
CA THR A 175 19.95 4.24 13.77
C THR A 175 19.36 5.42 14.56
N LYS A 176 18.24 5.96 14.10
CA LYS A 176 17.48 7.03 14.76
C LYS A 176 16.34 6.51 15.62
N GLY A 177 16.24 5.19 15.82
CA GLY A 177 15.18 4.58 16.60
C GLY A 177 13.82 4.55 15.89
N GLN A 178 13.80 4.68 14.57
CA GLN A 178 12.57 4.73 13.76
C GLN A 178 12.47 3.52 12.83
N ASN A 179 11.25 3.04 12.62
CA ASN A 179 10.97 1.99 11.64
C ASN A 179 10.45 2.62 10.34
N PHE A 180 11.32 2.71 9.35
CA PHE A 180 10.90 3.06 7.98
C PHE A 180 10.07 1.92 7.43
N ILE A 181 8.81 2.20 7.08
CA ILE A 181 7.85 1.18 6.67
C ILE A 181 8.09 0.80 5.22
N ILE A 182 8.26 -0.49 4.94
CA ILE A 182 8.42 -1.02 3.59
C ILE A 182 7.27 -1.95 3.28
N THR A 183 6.54 -1.66 2.21
CA THR A 183 5.43 -2.49 1.74
C THR A 183 5.56 -2.74 0.24
N MET A 184 4.79 -3.69 -0.27
CA MET A 184 4.78 -4.05 -1.69
C MET A 184 3.37 -4.35 -2.14
N ALA A 185 3.03 -3.96 -3.38
CA ALA A 185 1.73 -4.19 -3.98
C ALA A 185 1.84 -4.95 -5.31
N PRO A 186 2.38 -6.18 -5.31
CA PRO A 186 2.55 -6.94 -6.54
C PRO A 186 1.21 -7.38 -7.13
N GLU A 187 1.15 -7.42 -8.45
CA GLU A 187 0.10 -8.16 -9.14
C GLU A 187 0.25 -9.64 -8.78
N PHE A 188 -0.82 -10.28 -8.30
CA PHE A 188 -0.69 -11.58 -7.65
C PHE A 188 -0.07 -12.70 -8.52
N PRO A 189 -0.24 -12.72 -9.88
CA PRO A 189 0.38 -13.78 -10.67
C PRO A 189 1.91 -13.77 -10.67
N TYR A 190 2.54 -12.63 -10.36
CA TYR A 190 4.00 -12.52 -10.33
C TYR A 190 4.62 -13.01 -9.01
N LEU A 191 3.80 -13.50 -8.08
CA LEU A 191 4.22 -13.97 -6.75
C LEU A 191 4.49 -15.47 -6.68
N LYS A 192 4.81 -16.11 -7.79
CA LYS A 192 5.35 -17.46 -7.78
C LYS A 192 6.80 -17.45 -7.27
N ASN A 193 7.26 -18.58 -6.73
CA ASN A 193 8.65 -18.69 -6.22
C ASN A 193 9.71 -18.36 -7.29
N ASP A 194 9.41 -18.62 -8.54
CA ASP A 194 10.24 -18.28 -9.72
C ASP A 194 9.69 -17.08 -10.48
N GLY A 195 8.72 -16.39 -9.94
CA GLY A 195 8.09 -15.24 -10.57
C GLY A 195 8.93 -13.97 -10.49
N ASN A 196 8.56 -13.00 -11.31
CA ASN A 196 9.33 -11.77 -11.49
C ASN A 196 9.40 -10.90 -10.23
N TYR A 197 8.41 -11.01 -9.32
CA TYR A 197 8.39 -10.24 -8.08
C TYR A 197 9.15 -10.92 -6.93
N ALA A 198 9.46 -12.21 -7.06
CA ALA A 198 10.16 -12.95 -6.01
C ALA A 198 11.47 -12.30 -5.54
N PRO A 199 12.32 -11.71 -6.41
CA PRO A 199 13.54 -11.06 -5.97
C PRO A 199 13.33 -9.90 -5.00
N TYR A 200 12.23 -9.15 -5.13
CA TYR A 200 11.89 -8.05 -4.20
C TYR A 200 11.56 -8.59 -2.82
N ILE A 201 10.77 -9.64 -2.74
CA ILE A 201 10.36 -10.24 -1.47
C ILE A 201 11.54 -10.92 -0.80
N LYS A 202 12.28 -11.73 -1.54
CA LYS A 202 13.48 -12.41 -1.02
C LYS A 202 14.57 -11.42 -0.63
N GLY A 203 14.76 -10.37 -1.45
CA GLY A 203 15.73 -9.32 -1.19
C GLY A 203 15.42 -8.46 0.02
N LEU A 204 14.15 -8.38 0.42
CA LEU A 204 13.69 -7.58 1.57
C LEU A 204 13.17 -8.45 2.72
N GLU A 205 13.46 -9.73 2.72
CA GLU A 205 13.10 -10.62 3.83
C GLU A 205 13.69 -10.09 5.14
N GLY A 206 12.85 -9.97 6.17
CA GLY A 206 13.22 -9.36 7.44
C GLY A 206 13.19 -7.82 7.45
N TYR A 207 12.97 -7.19 6.31
CA TYR A 207 12.90 -5.72 6.16
C TYR A 207 11.50 -5.22 5.82
N TYR A 208 10.71 -5.96 5.05
CA TYR A 208 9.37 -5.50 4.69
C TYR A 208 8.39 -5.67 5.85
N ASP A 209 7.41 -4.77 5.94
CA ASP A 209 6.41 -4.76 7.01
C ASP A 209 5.14 -5.50 6.62
N PHE A 210 4.66 -5.35 5.38
CA PHE A 210 3.59 -6.18 4.83
C PHE A 210 3.59 -6.16 3.31
N ILE A 211 2.83 -7.10 2.72
CA ILE A 211 2.61 -7.19 1.28
C ILE A 211 1.11 -7.12 1.04
N ASN A 212 0.69 -6.23 0.11
CA ASN A 212 -0.70 -6.10 -0.30
C ASN A 212 -0.86 -6.43 -1.79
N PRO A 213 -0.95 -7.71 -2.15
CA PRO A 213 -1.11 -8.10 -3.55
C PRO A 213 -2.37 -7.51 -4.17
N GLN A 214 -2.26 -7.10 -5.41
CA GLN A 214 -3.39 -6.64 -6.21
C GLN A 214 -4.17 -7.84 -6.73
N PHE A 215 -5.40 -8.02 -6.26
CA PHE A 215 -6.33 -9.05 -6.73
C PHE A 215 -7.33 -8.45 -7.70
N TYR A 216 -6.85 -7.62 -8.63
CA TYR A 216 -7.64 -6.96 -9.65
C TYR A 216 -6.81 -6.75 -10.91
N ASN A 217 -7.48 -6.48 -12.03
CA ASN A 217 -6.86 -6.31 -13.35
C ASN A 217 -6.06 -7.52 -13.84
N GLN A 218 -6.40 -8.70 -13.32
CA GLN A 218 -5.76 -9.97 -13.65
C GLN A 218 -6.83 -10.97 -14.10
N GLY A 219 -7.74 -10.52 -14.94
CA GLY A 219 -8.82 -11.36 -15.46
C GLY A 219 -8.27 -12.62 -16.12
N GLY A 220 -8.88 -13.75 -15.82
CA GLY A 220 -8.46 -15.07 -16.29
C GLY A 220 -7.39 -15.73 -15.42
N ASP A 221 -6.58 -15.00 -14.69
CA ASP A 221 -5.61 -15.58 -13.76
C ASP A 221 -6.31 -16.07 -12.49
N GLY A 222 -5.79 -17.13 -11.91
CA GLY A 222 -6.38 -17.74 -10.72
C GLY A 222 -5.71 -19.05 -10.36
N PHE A 223 -6.51 -20.03 -9.98
CA PHE A 223 -6.01 -21.33 -9.56
C PHE A 223 -6.96 -22.47 -9.95
N TRP A 224 -6.42 -23.67 -10.00
CA TRP A 224 -7.22 -24.88 -10.19
C TRP A 224 -7.77 -25.37 -8.86
N SER A 225 -9.10 -25.39 -8.72
CA SER A 225 -9.77 -25.96 -7.55
C SER A 225 -9.97 -27.45 -7.72
N LYS A 226 -9.33 -28.27 -6.87
CA LYS A 226 -9.54 -29.72 -6.85
C LYS A 226 -10.94 -30.06 -6.34
N GLU A 227 -11.42 -29.32 -5.33
CA GLU A 227 -12.73 -29.54 -4.72
C GLU A 227 -13.86 -29.31 -5.72
N LEU A 228 -13.76 -28.25 -6.53
CA LEU A 228 -14.79 -27.87 -7.50
C LEU A 228 -14.53 -28.41 -8.90
N ASN A 229 -13.37 -29.01 -9.10
CA ASN A 229 -12.92 -29.56 -10.39
C ASN A 229 -13.02 -28.51 -11.52
N LYS A 230 -12.52 -27.29 -11.27
CA LYS A 230 -12.55 -26.20 -12.23
C LYS A 230 -11.49 -25.15 -11.94
N TRP A 231 -11.19 -24.35 -12.96
CA TRP A 231 -10.38 -23.15 -12.82
C TRP A 231 -11.22 -22.04 -12.18
N ILE A 232 -10.69 -21.44 -11.13
CA ILE A 232 -11.30 -20.29 -10.46
C ILE A 232 -10.48 -19.03 -10.79
N ALA A 233 -11.07 -18.17 -11.62
CA ALA A 233 -10.42 -16.96 -12.10
C ALA A 233 -10.72 -15.75 -11.20
N GLN A 234 -9.81 -14.79 -11.20
CA GLN A 234 -9.93 -13.55 -10.45
C GLN A 234 -11.20 -12.76 -10.80
N ASP A 235 -11.63 -12.79 -12.05
CA ASP A 235 -12.81 -12.07 -12.55
C ASP A 235 -14.11 -12.87 -12.50
N ASN A 236 -14.12 -14.04 -11.86
CA ASN A 236 -15.32 -14.84 -11.69
C ASN A 236 -16.07 -14.43 -10.42
N ASP A 237 -17.10 -13.61 -10.59
CA ASP A 237 -17.89 -13.07 -9.47
C ASP A 237 -18.64 -14.15 -8.67
N GLU A 238 -19.03 -15.25 -9.34
CA GLU A 238 -19.76 -16.35 -8.68
C GLU A 238 -18.91 -17.06 -7.63
N TYR A 239 -17.60 -17.11 -7.83
CA TYR A 239 -16.66 -17.79 -6.92
C TYR A 239 -15.69 -16.81 -6.23
N LYS A 240 -16.10 -15.57 -6.04
CA LYS A 240 -15.21 -14.53 -5.48
C LYS A 240 -14.71 -14.89 -4.08
N GLU A 241 -15.57 -15.39 -3.21
CA GLU A 241 -15.14 -15.81 -1.87
C GLU A 241 -14.10 -16.93 -1.96
N GLU A 242 -14.38 -17.97 -2.76
CA GLU A 242 -13.46 -19.10 -2.93
C GLU A 242 -12.10 -18.63 -3.51
N PHE A 243 -12.14 -17.71 -4.46
CA PHE A 243 -10.94 -17.12 -5.03
C PHE A 243 -10.10 -16.40 -3.98
N LEU A 244 -10.71 -15.47 -3.23
CA LEU A 244 -9.98 -14.67 -2.23
C LEU A 244 -9.47 -15.53 -1.08
N TYR A 245 -10.30 -16.44 -0.58
CA TYR A 245 -9.92 -17.31 0.53
C TYR A 245 -8.78 -18.26 0.13
N LYS A 246 -8.93 -18.97 -0.97
CA LYS A 246 -7.91 -19.93 -1.42
C LYS A 246 -6.61 -19.24 -1.81
N MET A 247 -6.66 -18.10 -2.49
CA MET A 247 -5.44 -17.37 -2.84
C MET A 247 -4.70 -16.93 -1.59
N ALA A 248 -5.41 -16.35 -0.60
CA ALA A 248 -4.79 -15.97 0.67
C ALA A 248 -4.17 -17.19 1.38
N ASP A 249 -4.89 -18.30 1.42
CA ASP A 249 -4.42 -19.54 2.03
C ASP A 249 -3.14 -20.07 1.36
N PHE A 250 -3.11 -20.05 0.03
CA PHE A 250 -1.92 -20.47 -0.73
C PHE A 250 -0.70 -19.60 -0.40
N PHE A 251 -0.86 -18.29 -0.32
CA PHE A 251 0.24 -17.40 0.04
C PHE A 251 0.71 -17.61 1.48
N ILE A 252 -0.22 -17.74 2.41
CA ILE A 252 0.11 -17.92 3.83
C ILE A 252 0.93 -19.20 4.04
N HIS A 253 0.62 -20.26 3.30
CA HIS A 253 1.27 -21.57 3.44
C HIS A 253 2.34 -21.87 2.39
N GLY A 254 2.55 -21.00 1.43
CA GLY A 254 3.49 -21.23 0.33
C GLY A 254 3.09 -22.39 -0.57
N GLU A 255 1.80 -22.52 -0.87
CA GLU A 255 1.23 -23.58 -1.70
C GLU A 255 1.04 -23.14 -3.15
N GLN A 256 0.76 -24.10 -4.05
CA GLN A 256 0.53 -23.85 -5.49
C GLN A 256 1.70 -23.14 -6.19
N GLY A 257 2.91 -23.27 -5.67
CA GLY A 257 4.10 -22.59 -6.19
C GLY A 257 4.20 -21.13 -5.81
N PHE A 258 3.29 -20.60 -5.02
CA PHE A 258 3.36 -19.21 -4.55
C PHE A 258 4.39 -19.05 -3.43
N ILE A 259 5.01 -17.86 -3.39
CA ILE A 259 5.91 -17.50 -2.32
C ILE A 259 5.16 -17.38 -1.00
N GLN A 260 5.75 -17.85 0.09
CA GLN A 260 5.11 -17.77 1.39
C GLN A 260 5.16 -16.36 1.96
N ILE A 261 3.99 -15.86 2.40
CA ILE A 261 3.85 -14.57 3.07
C ILE A 261 3.10 -14.82 4.37
N PRO A 262 3.68 -14.51 5.55
CA PRO A 262 2.99 -14.70 6.82
C PRO A 262 1.64 -13.98 6.87
N ALA A 263 0.66 -14.57 7.53
CA ALA A 263 -0.69 -14.00 7.62
C ALA A 263 -0.68 -12.58 8.21
N ASP A 264 0.12 -12.34 9.23
CA ASP A 264 0.27 -11.04 9.88
C ASP A 264 1.01 -10.00 9.05
N LYS A 265 1.45 -10.36 7.85
CA LYS A 265 2.06 -9.48 6.83
C LYS A 265 1.32 -9.52 5.50
N PHE A 266 0.13 -10.11 5.47
CA PHE A 266 -0.66 -10.29 4.26
C PHE A 266 -1.88 -9.38 4.26
N VAL A 267 -2.05 -8.60 3.18
CA VAL A 267 -3.16 -7.65 2.99
C VAL A 267 -3.81 -7.92 1.64
N ILE A 268 -5.14 -8.00 1.59
CA ILE A 268 -5.87 -8.22 0.33
C ILE A 268 -6.14 -6.88 -0.34
N GLY A 269 -5.66 -6.70 -1.57
CA GLY A 269 -5.88 -5.50 -2.38
C GLY A 269 -7.07 -5.65 -3.32
N LEU A 270 -8.02 -4.71 -3.24
CA LEU A 270 -9.28 -4.71 -3.99
C LEU A 270 -9.57 -3.32 -4.58
N PRO A 271 -10.24 -3.25 -5.74
CA PRO A 271 -10.71 -1.98 -6.28
C PRO A 271 -11.87 -1.43 -5.43
N SER A 272 -11.92 -0.11 -5.28
CA SER A 272 -13.00 0.50 -4.48
C SER A 272 -14.35 0.47 -5.18
N ASN A 273 -14.36 0.47 -6.53
CA ASN A 273 -15.58 0.43 -7.34
C ASN A 273 -15.27 -0.01 -8.78
N PRO A 274 -16.29 -0.14 -9.65
CA PRO A 274 -16.06 -0.60 -11.03
C PRO A 274 -15.28 0.38 -11.93
N ASP A 275 -15.13 1.64 -11.54
CA ASP A 275 -14.31 2.60 -12.27
C ASP A 275 -12.82 2.46 -11.93
N ALA A 276 -12.50 1.93 -10.77
CA ALA A 276 -11.12 1.84 -10.27
C ALA A 276 -10.29 0.77 -10.97
N ALA A 277 -10.91 -0.29 -11.49
CA ALA A 277 -10.24 -1.40 -12.14
C ALA A 277 -11.11 -2.02 -13.22
N ALA A 278 -10.49 -2.62 -14.22
CA ALA A 278 -11.20 -3.34 -15.28
C ALA A 278 -11.90 -4.58 -14.75
N THR A 279 -11.25 -5.31 -13.84
CA THR A 279 -11.79 -6.51 -13.19
C THR A 279 -11.41 -6.52 -11.71
N GLY A 280 -12.16 -7.25 -10.90
CA GLY A 280 -11.81 -7.48 -9.49
C GLY A 280 -12.73 -6.81 -8.47
N TYR A 281 -13.58 -5.87 -8.89
CA TYR A 281 -14.52 -5.27 -7.95
C TYR A 281 -15.42 -6.35 -7.35
N VAL A 282 -15.52 -6.36 -6.02
CA VAL A 282 -16.33 -7.32 -5.29
C VAL A 282 -17.76 -6.82 -5.20
N LYS A 283 -18.67 -7.48 -5.93
CA LYS A 283 -20.08 -7.08 -5.99
C LYS A 283 -20.84 -7.39 -4.70
N ASN A 284 -20.49 -8.48 -4.03
CA ASN A 284 -21.10 -8.90 -2.78
C ASN A 284 -20.07 -8.80 -1.64
N PRO A 285 -20.19 -7.80 -0.76
CA PRO A 285 -19.25 -7.63 0.36
C PRO A 285 -19.16 -8.83 1.30
N LYS A 286 -20.17 -9.70 1.32
CA LYS A 286 -20.12 -10.95 2.09
C LYS A 286 -18.97 -11.85 1.67
N ASP A 287 -18.56 -11.79 0.41
CA ASP A 287 -17.45 -12.59 -0.08
C ASP A 287 -16.14 -12.21 0.63
N VAL A 288 -15.93 -10.93 0.92
CA VAL A 288 -14.78 -10.46 1.71
C VAL A 288 -14.96 -10.78 3.19
N GLU A 289 -16.13 -10.51 3.75
CA GLU A 289 -16.41 -10.78 5.16
C GLU A 289 -16.20 -12.25 5.49
N ASN A 290 -16.74 -13.15 4.67
CA ASN A 290 -16.59 -14.60 4.86
C ASN A 290 -15.13 -15.04 4.67
N THR A 291 -14.41 -14.44 3.72
CA THR A 291 -12.97 -14.72 3.54
C THR A 291 -12.19 -14.40 4.81
N LEU A 292 -12.40 -13.22 5.39
CA LEU A 292 -11.71 -12.81 6.62
C LEU A 292 -12.07 -13.72 7.80
N LYS A 293 -13.34 -14.09 7.94
CA LYS A 293 -13.80 -15.01 8.99
C LYS A 293 -13.19 -16.40 8.84
N ARG A 294 -13.17 -16.95 7.63
CA ARG A 294 -12.59 -18.26 7.35
C ARG A 294 -11.09 -18.29 7.70
N LEU A 295 -10.35 -17.26 7.30
CA LEU A 295 -8.92 -17.14 7.64
C LEU A 295 -8.70 -17.04 9.14
N GLN A 296 -9.53 -16.29 9.84
CA GLN A 296 -9.45 -16.18 11.30
C GLN A 296 -9.77 -17.53 11.98
N GLN A 297 -10.78 -18.23 11.50
CA GLN A 297 -11.13 -19.58 12.01
C GLN A 297 -10.01 -20.59 11.81
N ASP A 298 -9.26 -20.44 10.72
CA ASP A 298 -8.08 -21.29 10.44
C ASP A 298 -6.88 -20.95 11.34
N GLY A 299 -6.99 -19.93 12.19
CA GLY A 299 -5.87 -19.44 13.01
C GLY A 299 -4.90 -18.53 12.24
N ASN A 300 -5.31 -18.02 11.08
CA ASN A 300 -4.50 -17.18 10.21
C ASN A 300 -5.18 -15.83 9.93
N PRO A 301 -5.50 -15.02 10.95
CA PRO A 301 -6.05 -13.69 10.71
C PRO A 301 -5.03 -12.85 9.94
N ILE A 302 -5.47 -12.21 8.85
CA ILE A 302 -4.59 -11.43 7.99
C ILE A 302 -4.43 -9.99 8.51
N LYS A 303 -3.43 -9.29 7.97
CA LYS A 303 -3.06 -7.93 8.37
C LYS A 303 -4.14 -6.90 8.03
N GLY A 304 -4.89 -7.09 6.95
CA GLY A 304 -5.93 -6.14 6.59
C GLY A 304 -6.33 -6.15 5.12
N LEU A 305 -6.87 -5.01 4.70
CA LEU A 305 -7.32 -4.77 3.33
C LEU A 305 -6.64 -3.52 2.76
N MET A 306 -6.52 -3.49 1.44
CA MET A 306 -6.02 -2.35 0.68
C MET A 306 -7.01 -2.02 -0.44
N THR A 307 -7.10 -0.75 -0.81
CA THR A 307 -7.86 -0.38 -1.99
C THR A 307 -7.12 0.56 -2.94
N TRP A 308 -7.25 0.31 -4.20
CA TRP A 308 -7.13 1.26 -5.28
C TRP A 308 -8.51 1.78 -5.62
N SER A 309 -8.97 2.97 -5.29
CA SER A 309 -8.24 3.96 -4.54
C SER A 309 -9.20 4.80 -3.67
N ILE A 310 -8.64 5.56 -2.78
CA ILE A 310 -9.38 6.55 -1.96
C ILE A 310 -10.11 7.53 -2.86
N ASN A 311 -9.43 8.04 -3.91
CA ASN A 311 -10.00 9.02 -4.83
C ASN A 311 -11.13 8.43 -5.68
N TRP A 312 -11.04 7.16 -6.08
CA TRP A 312 -12.16 6.50 -6.73
C TRP A 312 -13.35 6.32 -5.79
N ASP A 313 -13.09 5.93 -4.55
CA ASP A 313 -14.15 5.79 -3.53
C ASP A 313 -14.89 7.12 -3.26
N ALA A 314 -14.17 8.24 -3.38
CA ALA A 314 -14.70 9.60 -3.27
C ALA A 314 -15.19 10.16 -4.62
N GLY A 315 -15.20 9.36 -5.69
CA GLY A 315 -15.52 9.80 -7.03
C GLY A 315 -17.00 9.71 -7.37
N ILE A 316 -17.27 9.92 -8.65
CA ILE A 316 -18.63 9.84 -9.24
C ILE A 316 -18.61 8.89 -10.42
N ASN A 317 -19.75 8.23 -10.67
CA ASN A 317 -19.90 7.41 -11.86
C ASN A 317 -20.17 8.27 -13.11
N LYS A 318 -20.32 7.64 -14.28
CA LYS A 318 -20.56 8.32 -15.55
C LYS A 318 -21.81 9.20 -15.57
N ASN A 319 -22.78 8.93 -14.69
CA ASN A 319 -24.02 9.69 -14.57
C ASN A 319 -23.95 10.78 -13.49
N GLY A 320 -22.77 11.04 -12.94
CA GLY A 320 -22.54 12.03 -11.89
C GLY A 320 -23.01 11.61 -10.50
N ILE A 321 -23.33 10.33 -10.30
CA ILE A 321 -23.76 9.82 -9.00
C ILE A 321 -22.51 9.46 -8.17
N SER A 322 -22.46 9.99 -6.94
CA SER A 322 -21.35 9.74 -6.03
C SER A 322 -21.25 8.27 -5.63
N TYR A 323 -20.02 7.74 -5.59
CA TYR A 323 -19.73 6.47 -4.94
C TYR A 323 -19.79 6.55 -3.42
N ASN A 324 -19.80 7.76 -2.89
CA ASN A 324 -20.10 8.05 -1.49
C ASN A 324 -19.24 7.29 -0.48
N ASN A 325 -17.98 7.07 -0.77
CA ASN A 325 -17.04 6.34 0.09
C ASN A 325 -17.58 4.97 0.52
N SER A 326 -18.30 4.28 -0.37
CA SER A 326 -18.95 3.01 -0.04
C SER A 326 -17.96 1.90 0.30
N PHE A 327 -16.74 1.93 -0.27
CA PHE A 327 -15.72 0.95 0.08
C PHE A 327 -15.31 1.08 1.55
N VAL A 328 -14.90 2.26 1.99
CA VAL A 328 -14.47 2.45 3.37
C VAL A 328 -15.59 2.23 4.35
N LYS A 329 -16.80 2.68 4.03
CA LYS A 329 -17.97 2.47 4.88
C LYS A 329 -18.34 0.99 5.06
N THR A 330 -18.19 0.22 4.00
CA THR A 330 -18.49 -1.22 4.00
C THR A 330 -17.42 -2.04 4.71
N TYR A 331 -16.15 -1.76 4.43
CA TYR A 331 -15.06 -2.63 4.84
C TYR A 331 -14.33 -2.20 6.10
N SER A 332 -14.37 -0.93 6.49
CA SER A 332 -13.73 -0.49 7.73
C SER A 332 -14.26 -1.22 8.98
N PRO A 333 -15.60 -1.53 9.07
CA PRO A 333 -16.10 -2.30 10.20
C PRO A 333 -15.56 -3.74 10.28
N MET A 334 -15.06 -4.28 9.18
CA MET A 334 -14.49 -5.63 9.14
C MET A 334 -13.03 -5.66 9.58
N ILE A 335 -12.40 -4.49 9.66
CA ILE A 335 -10.98 -4.33 10.01
C ILE A 335 -10.88 -3.56 11.31
N ASN A 336 -10.22 -4.14 12.31
CA ASN A 336 -10.00 -3.51 13.61
C ASN A 336 -8.78 -2.60 13.53
N VAL A 337 -8.97 -1.42 12.96
CA VAL A 337 -7.89 -0.44 12.77
C VAL A 337 -7.31 -0.06 14.13
N GLY A 338 -5.99 -0.30 14.29
CA GLY A 338 -5.28 -0.04 15.54
C GLY A 338 -5.29 -1.19 16.54
N GLU A 339 -5.98 -2.30 16.26
CA GLU A 339 -6.02 -3.50 17.09
C GLU A 339 -5.18 -4.62 16.48
N LYS A 340 -4.77 -5.58 17.31
CA LYS A 340 -4.03 -6.75 16.85
C LYS A 340 -4.88 -7.63 15.94
N PRO A 341 -4.32 -8.22 14.87
CA PRO A 341 -5.04 -9.17 14.04
C PRO A 341 -5.65 -10.30 14.89
N GLY A 342 -6.94 -10.60 14.65
CA GLY A 342 -7.66 -11.65 15.35
C GLY A 342 -8.40 -11.22 16.62
N GLU A 343 -8.21 -10.00 17.09
CA GLU A 343 -9.01 -9.45 18.18
C GLU A 343 -10.40 -9.05 17.65
N LYS A 344 -11.41 -9.26 18.49
CA LYS A 344 -12.78 -8.86 18.12
C LYS A 344 -13.01 -7.38 18.42
N PRO A 345 -13.79 -6.67 17.59
CA PRO A 345 -14.15 -5.27 17.85
C PRO A 345 -14.80 -5.13 19.23
N GLY A 346 -14.32 -4.19 20.03
CA GLY A 346 -14.93 -3.84 21.31
C GLY A 346 -14.60 -4.79 22.49
N GLU A 347 -13.85 -5.85 22.28
CA GLU A 347 -13.32 -6.67 23.38
C GLU A 347 -12.05 -6.02 23.91
N LYS A 348 -12.10 -5.53 25.16
CA LYS A 348 -10.89 -5.11 25.86
C LYS A 348 -10.11 -6.35 26.31
N PRO A 349 -8.74 -6.34 26.25
CA PRO A 349 -7.95 -7.40 26.85
C PRO A 349 -8.39 -7.59 28.29
N SER A 350 -8.71 -8.83 28.69
CA SER A 350 -9.01 -9.11 30.09
C SER A 350 -7.72 -8.82 30.89
N GLU A 351 -7.81 -7.89 31.81
CA GLU A 351 -6.77 -7.68 32.80
C GLU A 351 -6.62 -9.01 33.60
N LYS A 352 -5.48 -9.64 33.46
CA LYS A 352 -5.07 -10.73 34.33
C LYS A 352 -4.14 -10.20 35.40
#